data_28389107bc6ca24a7eab59b62f0f18ad
#
_entry.id   28389107bc6ca24a7eab59b62f0f18ad
#
_cell.length_a   1.000
_cell.length_b   1.000
_cell.length_c   1.000
_cell.angle_alpha   90.00
_cell.angle_beta   90.00
_cell.angle_gamma   90.00
#
_symmetry.space_group_name_H-M   'P 1'
#
loop_
_entity.id
_entity.type
_entity.pdbx_description
1 polymer ?
#
loop_
_entity_poly.entity_id
_entity_poly.type
_entity_poly.pdbx_seq_one_letter_code
_entity_poly.pdbx_strand_id
1 'polypeptide(L)'
;MTTALDLISTPIAILNATALQTRAGISGDDPLCERMIGERFRVLISFFDPTGIFAERVELEPIGPGERRLVDLSGLARERFGAQNALAIVHRVPFSVCPPGQEPDKTEISGNPHDNFDLLRVMVEYGYAGRGKGAVIYETPPGINGARRKAQSALILSSKIAVSQQQNTSMLLINMSEDLSYRGRVTARARVFSADGQEAVAREIEVAPFSFVLLSMRDWLLETGRPVGDDLETYSVVAWSREGALIPLFLQTHERTGSVSIEHSNPPQVYLLPVTQAERFRIKNEAVAHWDKYWRASA
;
A
#
# COMPACT_ATOMS: atom_id res chain seq x y z
N MET A 1 -31.12 0.40 -8.85
CA MET A 1 -29.72 0.77 -9.16
C MET A 1 -29.15 1.37 -7.90
N THR A 2 -28.47 0.58 -7.10
CA THR A 2 -27.71 1.08 -5.95
C THR A 2 -26.56 1.89 -6.52
N THR A 3 -26.59 3.19 -6.37
CA THR A 3 -25.47 4.07 -6.62
C THR A 3 -24.33 3.55 -5.76
N ALA A 4 -23.20 3.19 -6.38
CA ALA A 4 -21.98 2.89 -5.65
C ALA A 4 -21.72 4.04 -4.69
N LEU A 5 -21.57 3.72 -3.43
CA LEU A 5 -21.26 4.71 -2.41
C LEU A 5 -19.94 5.37 -2.78
N ASP A 6 -19.90 6.69 -2.85
CA ASP A 6 -18.67 7.46 -3.04
C ASP A 6 -17.81 7.38 -1.76
N LEU A 7 -17.34 6.17 -1.44
CA LEU A 7 -16.47 5.91 -0.31
C LEU A 7 -15.02 6.20 -0.70
N ILE A 8 -14.38 7.08 0.05
CA ILE A 8 -12.94 7.30 -0.05
C ILE A 8 -12.27 6.33 0.89
N SER A 9 -11.65 5.30 0.34
CA SER A 9 -11.00 4.23 1.11
C SER A 9 -9.50 4.21 0.88
N THR A 10 -8.73 4.17 1.97
CA THR A 10 -7.27 4.13 1.93
C THR A 10 -6.78 2.92 2.70
N PRO A 11 -6.15 1.93 2.04
CA PRO A 11 -5.52 0.80 2.71
C PRO A 11 -4.19 1.22 3.34
N ILE A 12 -3.97 0.78 4.57
CA ILE A 12 -2.80 1.15 5.38
C ILE A 12 -2.22 -0.09 6.03
N ALA A 13 -0.96 -0.39 5.75
CA ALA A 13 -0.23 -1.42 6.45
C ALA A 13 0.19 -0.92 7.83
N ILE A 14 -0.17 -1.64 8.88
CA ILE A 14 0.22 -1.34 10.27
C ILE A 14 1.40 -2.23 10.64
N LEU A 15 2.54 -1.61 10.93
CA LEU A 15 3.83 -2.30 11.06
C LEU A 15 4.18 -2.63 12.52
N ASN A 16 3.23 -3.12 13.32
CA ASN A 16 3.42 -3.38 14.76
C ASN A 16 4.47 -4.45 15.09
N ALA A 17 4.79 -5.36 14.16
CA ALA A 17 5.88 -6.31 14.33
C ALA A 17 7.27 -5.68 14.18
N THR A 18 7.33 -4.40 13.83
CA THR A 18 8.56 -3.61 13.76
C THR A 18 8.62 -2.57 14.88
N ALA A 19 9.71 -1.81 14.96
CA ALA A 19 9.79 -0.66 15.87
C ALA A 19 9.06 0.59 15.36
N LEU A 20 8.39 0.51 14.21
CA LEU A 20 7.70 1.63 13.60
C LEU A 20 6.27 1.76 14.14
N GLN A 21 5.85 3.00 14.29
CA GLN A 21 4.46 3.38 14.49
C GLN A 21 3.82 3.76 13.16
N THR A 22 2.55 3.42 13.01
CA THR A 22 1.73 3.80 11.85
C THR A 22 0.62 4.72 12.33
N ARG A 23 0.53 5.91 11.74
CA ARG A 23 -0.52 6.89 12.04
C ARG A 23 -1.25 7.30 10.76
N ALA A 24 -2.53 7.64 10.88
CA ALA A 24 -3.33 8.13 9.78
C ALA A 24 -3.68 9.62 9.99
N GLY A 25 -3.33 10.46 9.03
CA GLY A 25 -3.74 11.85 8.98
C GLY A 25 -5.03 11.99 8.16
N ILE A 26 -6.14 12.31 8.82
CA ILE A 26 -7.45 12.42 8.20
C ILE A 26 -7.86 13.88 8.14
N SER A 27 -8.27 14.35 6.95
CA SER A 27 -8.80 15.70 6.74
C SER A 27 -10.29 15.65 6.42
N GLY A 28 -11.03 16.59 6.95
CA GLY A 28 -12.43 16.85 6.57
C GLY A 28 -12.56 17.73 5.31
N ASP A 29 -11.44 18.26 4.81
CA ASP A 29 -11.44 19.05 3.58
C ASP A 29 -11.21 18.15 2.36
N ASP A 30 -11.90 18.45 1.31
CA ASP A 30 -11.63 17.90 -0.02
C ASP A 30 -11.75 19.02 -1.06
N PRO A 31 -10.72 19.88 -1.21
CA PRO A 31 -10.77 21.04 -2.07
C PRO A 31 -10.85 20.72 -3.55
N LEU A 32 -10.62 19.46 -3.92
CA LEU A 32 -10.60 19.04 -5.32
C LEU A 32 -11.94 18.46 -5.78
N CYS A 33 -12.88 18.22 -4.84
CA CYS A 33 -14.19 17.71 -5.16
C CYS A 33 -15.28 18.70 -4.76
N GLU A 34 -15.80 19.48 -5.71
CA GLU A 34 -16.85 20.47 -5.46
C GLU A 34 -18.07 19.90 -4.73
N ARG A 35 -18.43 18.65 -5.00
CA ARG A 35 -19.55 17.95 -4.33
C ARG A 35 -19.33 17.70 -2.84
N MET A 36 -18.08 17.78 -2.39
CA MET A 36 -17.69 17.49 -1.00
C MET A 36 -17.28 18.75 -0.23
N ILE A 37 -17.37 19.92 -0.86
CA ILE A 37 -17.12 21.20 -0.16
C ILE A 37 -18.18 21.40 0.92
N GLY A 38 -17.73 21.56 2.16
CA GLY A 38 -18.62 21.72 3.31
C GLY A 38 -19.25 20.42 3.83
N GLU A 39 -18.92 19.27 3.26
CA GLU A 39 -19.43 17.96 3.68
C GLU A 39 -18.82 17.54 5.03
N ARG A 40 -19.59 16.78 5.80
CA ARG A 40 -19.10 16.08 6.97
C ARG A 40 -18.94 14.59 6.64
N PHE A 41 -17.93 13.96 7.22
CA PHE A 41 -17.62 12.57 6.96
C PHE A 41 -17.70 11.74 8.23
N ARG A 42 -18.30 10.57 8.15
CA ARG A 42 -18.03 9.48 9.06
C ARG A 42 -16.64 8.95 8.78
N VAL A 43 -15.92 8.59 9.83
CA VAL A 43 -14.60 7.98 9.72
C VAL A 43 -14.70 6.55 10.23
N LEU A 44 -14.61 5.61 9.32
CA LEU A 44 -14.69 4.18 9.62
C LEU A 44 -13.34 3.53 9.37
N ILE A 45 -12.90 2.67 10.27
CA ILE A 45 -11.66 1.92 10.12
C ILE A 45 -11.99 0.44 10.17
N SER A 46 -11.79 -0.25 9.05
CA SER A 46 -11.92 -1.70 8.95
C SER A 46 -10.55 -2.33 9.19
N PHE A 47 -10.46 -3.22 10.19
CA PHE A 47 -9.23 -3.94 10.52
C PHE A 47 -9.28 -5.36 9.99
N PHE A 48 -8.14 -5.80 9.46
CA PHE A 48 -7.88 -7.17 9.02
C PHE A 48 -6.66 -7.70 9.77
N ASP A 49 -6.75 -8.92 10.23
CA ASP A 49 -5.66 -9.59 10.92
C ASP A 49 -4.47 -9.90 9.98
N PRO A 50 -3.33 -10.39 10.48
CA PRO A 50 -2.18 -10.74 9.64
C PRO A 50 -2.47 -11.75 8.53
N THR A 51 -3.55 -12.53 8.66
CA THR A 51 -3.95 -13.53 7.66
C THR A 51 -4.91 -12.98 6.61
N GLY A 52 -5.33 -11.72 6.76
CA GLY A 52 -6.28 -11.04 5.87
C GLY A 52 -7.74 -11.31 6.21
N ILE A 53 -8.04 -11.81 7.40
CA ILE A 53 -9.42 -12.00 7.85
C ILE A 53 -9.92 -10.69 8.44
N PHE A 54 -11.11 -10.26 8.00
CA PHE A 54 -11.80 -9.11 8.59
C PHE A 54 -12.07 -9.37 10.07
N ALA A 55 -11.59 -8.49 10.93
CA ALA A 55 -11.77 -8.60 12.37
C ALA A 55 -12.94 -7.74 12.86
N GLU A 56 -12.86 -6.44 12.60
CA GLU A 56 -13.91 -5.51 13.01
C GLU A 56 -13.85 -4.19 12.24
N ARG A 57 -14.90 -3.40 12.40
CA ARG A 57 -14.96 -2.01 11.96
C ARG A 57 -15.16 -1.09 13.18
N VAL A 58 -14.33 -0.07 13.26
CA VAL A 58 -14.42 0.97 14.30
C VAL A 58 -14.89 2.26 13.64
N GLU A 59 -15.88 2.91 14.23
CA GLU A 59 -16.29 4.25 13.87
C GLU A 59 -15.66 5.25 14.83
N LEU A 60 -14.97 6.23 14.31
CA LEU A 60 -14.45 7.36 15.06
C LEU A 60 -15.45 8.53 15.02
N GLU A 61 -15.23 9.51 15.89
CA GLU A 61 -15.98 10.76 15.80
C GLU A 61 -15.92 11.32 14.38
N PRO A 62 -17.03 11.82 13.84
CA PRO A 62 -17.06 12.41 12.52
C PRO A 62 -16.07 13.57 12.37
N ILE A 63 -15.68 13.84 11.13
CA ILE A 63 -14.79 14.96 10.80
C ILE A 63 -15.52 15.92 9.87
N GLY A 64 -15.42 17.23 10.15
CA GLY A 64 -16.03 18.30 9.38
C GLY A 64 -15.03 19.13 8.59
N PRO A 65 -15.53 20.11 7.82
CA PRO A 65 -14.68 21.03 7.07
C PRO A 65 -13.70 21.79 7.98
N GLY A 66 -12.45 21.91 7.53
CA GLY A 66 -11.37 22.54 8.28
C GLY A 66 -10.78 21.68 9.39
N GLU A 67 -11.39 20.56 9.72
CA GLU A 67 -10.89 19.66 10.76
C GLU A 67 -9.80 18.74 10.22
N ARG A 68 -8.81 18.49 11.07
CA ARG A 68 -7.75 17.50 10.81
C ARG A 68 -7.51 16.66 12.05
N ARG A 69 -7.29 15.37 11.86
CA ARG A 69 -7.06 14.42 12.94
C ARG A 69 -5.90 13.50 12.62
N LEU A 70 -5.03 13.30 13.59
CA LEU A 70 -3.99 12.27 13.54
C LEU A 70 -4.44 11.10 14.41
N VAL A 71 -4.59 9.93 13.81
CA VAL A 71 -5.07 8.71 14.47
C VAL A 71 -3.91 7.74 14.63
N ASP A 72 -3.67 7.26 15.85
CA ASP A 72 -2.68 6.21 16.12
C ASP A 72 -3.25 4.83 15.75
N LEU A 73 -3.03 4.42 14.50
CA LEU A 73 -3.45 3.11 14.03
C LEU A 73 -2.67 1.97 14.70
N SER A 74 -1.40 2.21 15.04
CA SER A 74 -0.59 1.23 15.77
C SER A 74 -1.15 0.94 17.16
N GLY A 75 -1.58 1.96 17.89
CA GLY A 75 -2.25 1.79 19.20
C GLY A 75 -3.54 1.00 19.05
N LEU A 76 -4.43 1.43 18.18
CA LEU A 76 -5.70 0.75 17.93
C LEU A 76 -5.53 -0.72 17.51
N ALA A 77 -4.54 -1.03 16.66
CA ALA A 77 -4.30 -2.41 16.25
C ALA A 77 -3.65 -3.26 17.36
N ARG A 78 -2.81 -2.66 18.21
CA ARG A 78 -2.20 -3.41 19.35
C ARG A 78 -3.22 -3.89 20.36
N GLU A 79 -4.27 -3.12 20.61
CA GLU A 79 -5.37 -3.53 21.48
C GLU A 79 -6.06 -4.81 20.99
N ARG A 80 -5.99 -5.09 19.66
CA ARG A 80 -6.69 -6.19 18.99
C ARG A 80 -5.79 -7.37 18.66
N PHE A 81 -4.61 -7.07 18.14
CA PHE A 81 -3.70 -8.06 17.56
C PHE A 81 -2.34 -8.13 18.28
N GLY A 82 -2.19 -7.39 19.38
CA GLY A 82 -0.90 -7.32 20.07
C GLY A 82 0.19 -6.68 19.19
N ALA A 83 1.38 -7.28 19.20
CA ALA A 83 2.52 -6.78 18.42
C ALA A 83 2.52 -7.27 16.95
N GLN A 84 1.43 -7.86 16.47
CA GLN A 84 1.36 -8.35 15.10
C GLN A 84 1.09 -7.21 14.10
N ASN A 85 1.56 -7.38 12.88
CA ASN A 85 1.16 -6.53 11.77
C ASN A 85 -0.32 -6.71 11.45
N ALA A 86 -0.95 -5.67 10.91
CA ALA A 86 -2.35 -5.71 10.52
C ALA A 86 -2.59 -4.80 9.30
N LEU A 87 -3.63 -5.05 8.54
CA LEU A 87 -4.09 -4.12 7.51
C LEU A 87 -5.28 -3.34 8.06
N ALA A 88 -5.26 -2.02 7.91
CA ALA A 88 -6.41 -1.18 8.12
C ALA A 88 -6.88 -0.59 6.80
N ILE A 89 -8.20 -0.41 6.65
CA ILE A 89 -8.76 0.40 5.59
C ILE A 89 -9.53 1.54 6.24
N VAL A 90 -9.06 2.76 6.03
CA VAL A 90 -9.71 3.96 6.53
C VAL A 90 -10.68 4.46 5.48
N HIS A 91 -11.95 4.57 5.85
CA HIS A 91 -13.02 5.06 5.00
C HIS A 91 -13.48 6.42 5.47
N ARG A 92 -13.61 7.37 4.56
CA ARG A 92 -14.37 8.61 4.74
C ARG A 92 -15.68 8.48 3.99
N VAL A 93 -16.78 8.51 4.74
CA VAL A 93 -18.13 8.34 4.18
C VAL A 93 -18.88 9.65 4.35
N PRO A 94 -19.25 10.34 3.26
CA PRO A 94 -20.02 11.56 3.34
C PRO A 94 -21.36 11.36 4.05
N PHE A 95 -21.79 12.28 4.90
CA PHE A 95 -23.08 12.24 5.57
C PHE A 95 -24.25 12.28 4.57
N SER A 96 -24.08 12.98 3.45
CA SER A 96 -25.05 13.02 2.36
C SER A 96 -25.27 11.65 1.72
N VAL A 97 -24.30 10.74 1.82
CA VAL A 97 -24.36 9.40 1.23
C VAL A 97 -24.82 8.36 2.25
N CYS A 98 -24.28 8.43 3.47
CA CYS A 98 -24.62 7.53 4.55
C CYS A 98 -24.62 8.29 5.88
N PRO A 99 -25.77 8.83 6.32
CA PRO A 99 -25.86 9.57 7.57
C PRO A 99 -25.57 8.70 8.79
N PRO A 100 -25.20 9.34 9.92
CA PRO A 100 -25.01 8.63 11.18
C PRO A 100 -26.20 7.76 11.56
N GLY A 101 -25.91 6.56 12.09
CA GLY A 101 -26.95 5.58 12.47
C GLY A 101 -27.43 4.68 11.34
N GLN A 102 -27.09 4.96 10.10
CA GLN A 102 -27.33 4.05 8.98
C GLN A 102 -26.07 3.17 8.80
N GLU A 103 -26.27 1.85 8.68
CA GLU A 103 -25.15 0.97 8.34
C GLU A 103 -24.73 1.22 6.88
N PRO A 104 -23.44 1.53 6.63
CA PRO A 104 -22.93 1.55 5.27
C PRO A 104 -23.03 0.14 4.69
N ASP A 105 -23.27 0.02 3.41
CA ASP A 105 -23.37 -1.29 2.77
C ASP A 105 -22.14 -2.14 3.13
N LYS A 106 -22.39 -3.30 3.75
CA LYS A 106 -21.34 -4.15 4.33
C LYS A 106 -20.46 -4.81 3.28
N THR A 107 -20.88 -4.78 2.03
CA THR A 107 -20.25 -5.55 0.96
C THR A 107 -19.29 -4.75 0.10
N GLU A 108 -19.31 -3.42 0.16
CA GLU A 108 -18.53 -2.59 -0.74
C GLU A 108 -17.57 -1.67 -0.02
N ILE A 109 -16.28 -2.01 -0.08
CA ILE A 109 -15.22 -1.03 0.06
C ILE A 109 -15.06 -0.42 -1.35
N SER A 110 -15.97 0.45 -1.75
CA SER A 110 -15.79 1.10 -3.03
C SER A 110 -15.01 2.39 -2.84
N GLY A 111 -13.83 2.45 -3.42
CA GLY A 111 -13.31 3.73 -3.88
C GLY A 111 -14.14 4.14 -5.10
N ASN A 112 -14.37 5.42 -5.31
CA ASN A 112 -15.03 5.91 -6.51
C ASN A 112 -14.35 5.31 -7.76
N PRO A 113 -15.04 4.51 -8.58
CA PRO A 113 -14.42 3.88 -9.75
C PRO A 113 -14.01 4.89 -10.83
N HIS A 114 -14.41 6.16 -10.70
CA HIS A 114 -14.19 7.18 -11.72
C HIS A 114 -13.00 8.08 -11.48
N ASP A 115 -12.23 7.86 -10.46
CA ASP A 115 -11.30 8.63 -10.34
C ASP A 115 -10.55 8.83 -9.47
N ASN A 116 -10.08 8.60 -8.89
CA ASN A 116 -9.59 9.57 -8.82
C ASN A 116 -8.48 10.04 -8.01
N PHE A 117 -7.56 10.45 -8.68
CA PHE A 117 -6.38 11.23 -8.34
C PHE A 117 -6.70 12.58 -7.64
N ASP A 118 -7.97 12.96 -7.65
CA ASP A 118 -8.39 14.30 -7.23
C ASP A 118 -8.94 14.38 -5.81
N LEU A 119 -9.14 13.25 -5.14
CA LEU A 119 -9.67 13.23 -3.79
C LEU A 119 -8.54 13.18 -2.76
N LEU A 120 -8.58 14.04 -1.76
CA LEU A 120 -7.67 13.98 -0.63
C LEU A 120 -7.84 12.67 0.12
N ARG A 121 -6.90 11.79 -0.09
CA ARG A 121 -6.83 10.52 0.61
C ARG A 121 -6.29 10.72 2.02
N VAL A 122 -6.43 9.69 2.82
CA VAL A 122 -5.83 9.67 4.14
C VAL A 122 -4.31 9.67 4.00
N MET A 123 -3.65 10.58 4.67
CA MET A 123 -2.19 10.56 4.77
C MET A 123 -1.75 9.46 5.74
N VAL A 124 -0.67 8.78 5.41
CA VAL A 124 -0.10 7.74 6.26
C VAL A 124 1.29 8.16 6.70
N GLU A 125 1.53 8.14 8.00
CA GLU A 125 2.82 8.43 8.59
C GLU A 125 3.41 7.15 9.18
N TYR A 126 4.67 6.87 8.84
CA TYR A 126 5.50 5.84 9.45
C TYR A 126 6.68 6.48 10.15
N GLY A 127 6.95 6.09 11.38
CA GLY A 127 8.06 6.64 12.15
C GLY A 127 8.37 5.83 13.38
N TYR A 128 9.56 5.99 13.93
CA TYR A 128 9.90 5.39 15.21
C TYR A 128 9.25 6.17 16.37
N ALA A 129 8.78 5.45 17.37
CA ALA A 129 8.20 6.06 18.56
C ALA A 129 9.21 6.96 19.29
N GLY A 130 8.88 8.25 19.39
CA GLY A 130 9.63 9.21 20.19
C GLY A 130 11.02 9.59 19.66
N ARG A 131 11.39 9.17 18.44
CA ARG A 131 12.69 9.56 17.86
C ARG A 131 12.68 9.64 16.34
N GLY A 132 13.59 10.43 15.82
CA GLY A 132 13.78 10.61 14.39
C GLY A 132 12.67 11.45 13.74
N LYS A 133 12.56 11.33 12.44
CA LYS A 133 11.52 11.96 11.63
C LYS A 133 10.73 10.89 10.91
N GLY A 134 9.42 10.92 11.05
CA GLY A 134 8.52 10.07 10.31
C GLY A 134 8.46 10.47 8.84
N ALA A 135 8.10 9.54 7.99
CA ALA A 135 7.76 9.77 6.60
C ALA A 135 6.25 9.75 6.41
N VAL A 136 5.78 10.64 5.58
CA VAL A 136 4.36 10.75 5.23
C VAL A 136 4.17 10.47 3.76
N ILE A 137 3.24 9.57 3.45
CA ILE A 137 2.74 9.37 2.10
C ILE A 137 1.26 9.75 2.05
N TYR A 138 0.88 10.54 1.06
CA TYR A 138 -0.49 11.05 0.94
C TYR A 138 -1.41 10.11 0.18
N GLU A 139 -0.86 9.05 -0.41
CA GLU A 139 -1.62 8.24 -1.33
C GLU A 139 -1.27 6.76 -1.26
N THR A 140 -2.27 5.97 -0.92
CA THR A 140 -2.27 4.57 -1.24
C THR A 140 -3.48 4.35 -2.15
N PRO A 141 -3.30 4.07 -3.45
CA PRO A 141 -4.43 3.84 -4.33
C PRO A 141 -5.28 2.67 -3.82
N PRO A 142 -6.60 2.71 -4.00
CA PRO A 142 -7.46 1.60 -3.65
C PRO A 142 -7.02 0.36 -4.41
N GLY A 143 -7.09 -0.79 -3.77
CA GLY A 143 -6.83 -2.08 -4.40
C GLY A 143 -7.79 -2.31 -5.55
N ILE A 144 -7.29 -2.94 -6.59
CA ILE A 144 -7.99 -3.13 -7.86
C ILE A 144 -8.28 -4.60 -8.17
N ASN A 145 -8.10 -5.48 -7.17
CA ASN A 145 -8.48 -6.88 -7.30
C ASN A 145 -9.97 -7.03 -6.91
N GLY A 146 -10.73 -7.80 -7.65
CA GLY A 146 -12.12 -8.06 -7.32
C GLY A 146 -13.00 -8.38 -8.53
N ALA A 147 -14.28 -8.66 -8.28
CA ALA A 147 -15.22 -9.10 -9.31
C ALA A 147 -15.54 -8.01 -10.35
N ARG A 148 -15.49 -6.74 -9.95
CA ARG A 148 -15.81 -5.60 -10.84
C ARG A 148 -14.65 -5.21 -11.74
N ARG A 149 -13.44 -5.55 -11.38
CA ARG A 149 -12.25 -5.34 -12.20
C ARG A 149 -11.57 -6.69 -12.42
N LYS A 150 -11.42 -7.10 -13.66
CA LYS A 150 -10.65 -8.30 -13.99
C LYS A 150 -9.26 -8.18 -13.37
N ALA A 151 -8.80 -9.26 -12.77
CA ALA A 151 -7.47 -9.37 -12.20
C ALA A 151 -6.45 -8.75 -13.15
N GLN A 152 -5.68 -7.83 -12.63
CA GLN A 152 -4.69 -7.11 -13.41
C GLN A 152 -3.31 -7.57 -12.99
N SER A 153 -2.41 -7.58 -13.93
CA SER A 153 -1.01 -7.84 -13.61
C SER A 153 -0.43 -6.71 -12.76
N ALA A 154 0.56 -7.02 -11.92
CA ALA A 154 1.42 -6.04 -11.29
C ALA A 154 2.76 -5.94 -12.03
N LEU A 155 3.30 -4.74 -12.13
CA LEU A 155 4.68 -4.47 -12.52
C LEU A 155 5.21 -3.35 -11.63
N ILE A 156 6.26 -3.65 -10.89
CA ILE A 156 6.84 -2.79 -9.85
C ILE A 156 8.31 -2.61 -10.17
N LEU A 157 8.74 -1.38 -10.28
CA LEU A 157 10.14 -1.05 -10.49
C LEU A 157 10.59 -0.02 -9.46
N SER A 158 11.74 -0.23 -8.85
CA SER A 158 12.42 0.79 -8.05
C SER A 158 13.92 0.67 -8.24
N SER A 159 14.58 1.78 -8.45
CA SER A 159 16.04 1.93 -8.49
C SER A 159 16.60 2.57 -7.21
N LYS A 160 15.78 2.69 -6.17
CA LYS A 160 16.12 3.42 -4.95
C LYS A 160 16.25 2.50 -3.74
N ILE A 161 16.71 1.30 -3.95
CA ILE A 161 17.03 0.38 -2.86
C ILE A 161 18.40 0.75 -2.32
N ALA A 162 18.45 1.10 -1.04
CA ALA A 162 19.68 1.49 -0.36
C ALA A 162 19.85 0.64 0.90
N VAL A 163 20.99 -0.02 1.03
CA VAL A 163 21.27 -0.98 2.11
C VAL A 163 22.67 -0.77 2.66
N SER A 164 22.79 -0.74 3.98
CA SER A 164 24.03 -0.84 4.76
C SER A 164 23.72 -1.43 6.13
N GLN A 165 24.69 -1.56 7.01
CA GLN A 165 24.44 -1.95 8.40
C GLN A 165 23.48 -1.01 9.12
N GLN A 166 23.48 0.28 8.78
CA GLN A 166 22.67 1.32 9.42
C GLN A 166 21.39 1.67 8.65
N GLN A 167 21.32 1.36 7.37
CA GLN A 167 20.21 1.72 6.50
C GLN A 167 19.64 0.49 5.82
N ASN A 168 18.31 0.42 5.78
CA ASN A 168 17.60 -0.63 5.08
C ASN A 168 16.45 -0.06 4.26
N THR A 169 16.24 -0.62 3.09
CA THR A 169 15.01 -0.43 2.32
C THR A 169 14.18 -1.69 2.44
N SER A 170 12.92 -1.54 2.81
CA SER A 170 11.94 -2.62 2.80
C SER A 170 10.91 -2.38 1.72
N MET A 171 10.57 -3.41 0.95
CA MET A 171 9.46 -3.41 -0.01
C MET A 171 8.21 -3.92 0.70
N LEU A 172 7.17 -3.11 0.69
CA LEU A 172 5.85 -3.43 1.19
C LEU A 172 4.93 -3.71 0.01
N LEU A 173 4.28 -4.86 -0.02
CA LEU A 173 3.31 -5.23 -1.05
C LEU A 173 1.96 -5.50 -0.41
N ILE A 174 0.94 -4.73 -0.76
CA ILE A 174 -0.42 -4.88 -0.23
C ILE A 174 -1.32 -5.50 -1.30
N ASN A 175 -2.04 -6.56 -0.91
CA ASN A 175 -3.09 -7.18 -1.71
C ASN A 175 -4.45 -6.84 -1.11
N MET A 176 -5.24 -6.07 -1.83
CA MET A 176 -6.59 -5.74 -1.39
C MET A 176 -7.57 -5.65 -2.56
N SER A 177 -8.84 -5.64 -2.22
CA SER A 177 -9.96 -5.47 -3.14
C SER A 177 -10.96 -4.46 -2.59
N GLU A 178 -11.76 -3.89 -3.48
CA GLU A 178 -12.98 -3.16 -3.14
C GLU A 178 -14.12 -4.07 -2.65
N ASP A 179 -14.01 -5.38 -2.87
CA ASP A 179 -15.01 -6.39 -2.54
C ASP A 179 -14.53 -7.22 -1.34
N LEU A 180 -15.19 -7.10 -0.20
CA LEU A 180 -14.87 -7.85 1.02
C LEU A 180 -15.00 -9.38 0.86
N SER A 181 -15.68 -9.84 -0.16
CA SER A 181 -15.76 -11.27 -0.49
C SER A 181 -14.53 -11.79 -1.24
N TYR A 182 -13.62 -10.91 -1.66
CA TYR A 182 -12.39 -11.27 -2.35
C TYR A 182 -11.53 -12.24 -1.51
N ARG A 183 -11.04 -13.30 -2.16
CA ARG A 183 -10.21 -14.34 -1.52
C ARG A 183 -8.98 -14.68 -2.34
N GLY A 184 -8.67 -13.87 -3.38
CA GLY A 184 -7.55 -14.13 -4.27
C GLY A 184 -6.20 -13.88 -3.60
N ARG A 185 -5.35 -14.89 -3.60
CA ARG A 185 -3.92 -14.73 -3.30
C ARG A 185 -3.23 -14.19 -4.55
N VAL A 186 -2.19 -13.41 -4.36
CA VAL A 186 -1.38 -12.89 -5.46
C VAL A 186 0.05 -13.34 -5.28
N THR A 187 0.54 -14.13 -6.22
CA THR A 187 1.95 -14.51 -6.29
C THR A 187 2.71 -13.49 -7.11
N ALA A 188 3.67 -12.83 -6.49
CA ALA A 188 4.62 -11.94 -7.14
C ALA A 188 5.99 -12.60 -7.24
N ARG A 189 6.72 -12.30 -8.31
CA ARG A 189 8.14 -12.64 -8.48
C ARG A 189 8.94 -11.37 -8.42
N ALA A 190 10.06 -11.41 -7.74
CA ALA A 190 10.94 -10.26 -7.59
C ALA A 190 12.39 -10.63 -7.88
N ARG A 191 13.11 -9.71 -8.54
CA ARG A 191 14.55 -9.78 -8.76
C ARG A 191 15.19 -8.47 -8.30
N VAL A 192 16.29 -8.59 -7.61
CA VAL A 192 17.10 -7.47 -7.14
C VAL A 192 18.42 -7.49 -7.87
N PHE A 193 18.83 -6.36 -8.40
CA PHE A 193 20.07 -6.18 -9.16
C PHE A 193 20.95 -5.17 -8.46
N SER A 194 22.23 -5.47 -8.36
CA SER A 194 23.27 -4.53 -7.92
C SER A 194 23.51 -3.42 -8.95
N ALA A 195 24.25 -2.41 -8.57
CA ALA A 195 24.51 -1.24 -9.44
C ALA A 195 25.26 -1.59 -10.75
N ASP A 196 26.02 -2.69 -10.77
CA ASP A 196 26.68 -3.23 -11.95
C ASP A 196 25.78 -4.13 -12.83
N GLY A 197 24.50 -4.27 -12.44
CA GLY A 197 23.51 -5.06 -13.18
C GLY A 197 23.51 -6.56 -12.89
N GLN A 198 24.32 -7.01 -11.92
CA GLN A 198 24.31 -8.41 -11.51
C GLN A 198 23.08 -8.73 -10.66
N GLU A 199 22.46 -9.87 -10.91
CA GLU A 199 21.37 -10.35 -10.07
C GLU A 199 21.90 -10.73 -8.69
N ALA A 200 21.31 -10.11 -7.67
CA ALA A 200 21.65 -10.34 -6.27
C ALA A 200 20.70 -11.34 -5.61
N VAL A 201 19.40 -11.21 -5.89
CA VAL A 201 18.33 -12.00 -5.28
C VAL A 201 17.22 -12.23 -6.30
N ALA A 202 16.66 -13.46 -6.29
CA ALA A 202 15.42 -13.79 -6.97
C ALA A 202 14.50 -14.53 -6.00
N ARG A 203 13.24 -14.07 -5.88
CA ARG A 203 12.26 -14.61 -4.92
C ARG A 203 10.86 -14.66 -5.51
N GLU A 204 10.11 -15.67 -5.08
CA GLU A 204 8.66 -15.72 -5.24
C GLU A 204 8.00 -15.34 -3.91
N ILE A 205 6.96 -14.53 -3.95
CA ILE A 205 6.31 -13.90 -2.80
C ILE A 205 4.83 -14.13 -2.93
N GLU A 206 4.20 -14.72 -1.94
CA GLU A 206 2.75 -14.85 -1.86
C GLU A 206 2.16 -13.81 -0.93
N VAL A 207 1.15 -13.08 -1.39
CA VAL A 207 0.42 -12.08 -0.61
C VAL A 207 -1.04 -12.49 -0.49
N ALA A 208 -1.48 -12.76 0.73
CA ALA A 208 -2.86 -13.14 1.02
C ALA A 208 -3.84 -11.97 0.74
N PRO A 209 -5.12 -12.23 0.48
CA PRO A 209 -6.12 -11.17 0.32
C PRO A 209 -6.24 -10.35 1.61
N PHE A 210 -6.47 -9.05 1.48
CA PHE A 210 -6.57 -8.11 2.60
C PHE A 210 -5.39 -8.17 3.59
N SER A 211 -4.21 -8.40 3.03
CA SER A 211 -2.96 -8.52 3.80
C SER A 211 -1.82 -7.85 3.05
N PHE A 212 -0.67 -7.86 3.67
CA PHE A 212 0.56 -7.36 3.07
C PHE A 212 1.76 -8.18 3.52
N VAL A 213 2.84 -8.03 2.79
CA VAL A 213 4.17 -8.51 3.18
C VAL A 213 5.13 -7.33 3.24
N LEU A 214 6.01 -7.34 4.23
CA LEU A 214 7.10 -6.37 4.38
C LEU A 214 8.42 -7.15 4.21
N LEU A 215 9.16 -6.81 3.18
CA LEU A 215 10.32 -7.56 2.70
C LEU A 215 11.57 -6.72 2.87
N SER A 216 12.39 -7.03 3.86
CA SER A 216 13.67 -6.38 4.12
C SER A 216 14.69 -6.75 3.03
N MET A 217 15.20 -5.76 2.31
CA MET A 217 16.21 -6.01 1.28
C MET A 217 17.54 -6.42 1.90
N ARG A 218 17.88 -5.89 3.08
CA ARG A 218 19.05 -6.31 3.83
C ARG A 218 19.00 -7.80 4.17
N ASP A 219 17.87 -8.28 4.69
CA ASP A 219 17.73 -9.68 5.07
C ASP A 219 17.80 -10.60 3.84
N TRP A 220 17.19 -10.18 2.73
CA TRP A 220 17.28 -10.91 1.48
C TRP A 220 18.72 -11.07 0.97
N LEU A 221 19.53 -10.00 1.04
CA LEU A 221 20.94 -10.05 0.65
C LEU A 221 21.73 -10.98 1.58
N LEU A 222 21.52 -10.86 2.89
CA LEU A 222 22.19 -11.73 3.88
C LEU A 222 21.85 -13.21 3.68
N GLU A 223 20.59 -13.56 3.38
CA GLU A 223 20.15 -14.93 3.08
C GLU A 223 20.83 -15.52 1.84
N THR A 224 21.26 -14.70 0.89
CA THR A 224 22.04 -15.16 -0.28
C THR A 224 23.55 -15.21 -0.03
N GLY A 225 23.98 -14.96 1.23
CA GLY A 225 25.38 -14.95 1.62
C GLY A 225 26.13 -13.68 1.22
N ARG A 226 25.45 -12.63 0.76
CA ARG A 226 26.09 -11.33 0.48
C ARG A 226 26.29 -10.59 1.79
N PRO A 227 27.53 -10.21 2.12
CA PRO A 227 27.78 -9.40 3.30
C PRO A 227 27.20 -7.99 3.10
N VAL A 228 26.61 -7.43 4.15
CA VAL A 228 26.17 -6.05 4.17
C VAL A 228 27.15 -5.27 5.06
N GLY A 229 27.91 -4.36 4.46
CA GLY A 229 28.91 -3.53 5.10
C GLY A 229 28.37 -2.22 5.66
N ASP A 230 29.28 -1.38 6.17
CA ASP A 230 28.95 -0.02 6.63
C ASP A 230 28.71 0.94 5.46
N ASP A 231 29.34 0.70 4.32
CA ASP A 231 29.16 1.49 3.12
C ASP A 231 27.76 1.30 2.56
N LEU A 232 27.19 2.39 2.06
CA LEU A 232 25.88 2.38 1.43
C LEU A 232 25.96 1.76 0.04
N GLU A 233 25.32 0.62 -0.14
CA GLU A 233 25.15 -0.02 -1.42
C GLU A 233 23.74 0.28 -2.01
N THR A 234 23.67 0.40 -3.33
CA THR A 234 22.42 0.67 -4.05
C THR A 234 22.04 -0.48 -4.97
N TYR A 235 20.75 -0.74 -5.03
CA TYR A 235 20.18 -1.81 -5.83
C TYR A 235 18.94 -1.33 -6.58
N SER A 236 18.56 -2.09 -7.60
CA SER A 236 17.28 -1.95 -8.28
C SER A 236 16.44 -3.20 -8.07
N VAL A 237 15.13 -3.04 -7.97
CA VAL A 237 14.20 -4.16 -7.89
C VAL A 237 13.21 -4.11 -9.05
N VAL A 238 12.94 -5.28 -9.61
CA VAL A 238 11.82 -5.52 -10.53
C VAL A 238 10.95 -6.59 -9.89
N ALA A 239 9.67 -6.29 -9.67
CA ALA A 239 8.71 -7.27 -9.20
C ALA A 239 7.46 -7.27 -10.10
N TRP A 240 6.87 -8.45 -10.29
CA TRP A 240 5.70 -8.60 -11.17
C TRP A 240 4.78 -9.73 -10.72
N SER A 241 3.52 -9.63 -11.13
CA SER A 241 2.52 -10.69 -10.98
C SER A 241 1.61 -10.74 -12.20
N ARG A 242 1.12 -11.94 -12.54
CA ARG A 242 0.04 -12.15 -13.51
C ARG A 242 -1.30 -12.39 -12.88
N GLU A 243 -1.34 -12.59 -11.58
CA GLU A 243 -2.53 -13.06 -10.87
C GLU A 243 -3.37 -11.91 -10.32
N GLY A 244 -2.75 -10.76 -10.10
CA GLY A 244 -3.44 -9.61 -9.58
C GLY A 244 -2.56 -8.38 -9.48
N ALA A 245 -3.15 -7.28 -9.06
CA ALA A 245 -2.45 -6.06 -8.75
C ALA A 245 -2.00 -6.05 -7.30
N LEU A 246 -0.88 -5.41 -7.04
CA LEU A 246 -0.33 -5.14 -5.72
C LEU A 246 -0.06 -3.65 -5.58
N ILE A 247 -0.24 -3.13 -4.38
CA ILE A 247 0.15 -1.76 -4.04
C ILE A 247 1.56 -1.81 -3.46
N PRO A 248 2.56 -1.29 -4.15
CA PRO A 248 3.93 -1.28 -3.68
C PRO A 248 4.24 0.01 -2.93
N LEU A 249 4.88 -0.13 -1.77
CA LEU A 249 5.54 0.97 -1.07
C LEU A 249 6.98 0.57 -0.75
N PHE A 250 7.88 1.54 -0.80
CA PHE A 250 9.28 1.34 -0.42
C PHE A 250 9.57 2.19 0.80
N LEU A 251 9.94 1.53 1.88
CA LEU A 251 10.20 2.14 3.18
C LEU A 251 11.69 2.07 3.46
N GLN A 252 12.34 3.23 3.53
CA GLN A 252 13.74 3.32 3.93
C GLN A 252 13.83 3.73 5.39
N THR A 253 14.61 2.98 6.15
CA THR A 253 14.84 3.23 7.58
C THR A 253 16.31 3.38 7.86
N HIS A 254 16.66 4.30 8.76
CA HIS A 254 18.03 4.49 9.23
C HIS A 254 18.05 4.28 10.75
N GLU A 255 18.63 3.18 11.20
CA GLU A 255 18.55 2.73 12.60
C GLU A 255 19.16 3.73 13.60
N ARG A 256 20.32 4.28 13.29
CA ARG A 256 21.01 5.19 14.19
C ARG A 256 20.28 6.52 14.37
N THR A 257 19.75 7.10 13.30
CA THR A 257 19.05 8.39 13.34
C THR A 257 17.56 8.27 13.66
N GLY A 258 16.98 7.09 13.47
CA GLY A 258 15.53 6.89 13.51
C GLY A 258 14.79 7.56 12.36
N SER A 259 15.48 7.93 11.29
CA SER A 259 14.84 8.55 10.13
C SER A 259 14.14 7.51 9.27
N VAL A 260 13.02 7.91 8.73
CA VAL A 260 12.21 7.09 7.83
C VAL A 260 11.92 7.90 6.57
N SER A 261 12.01 7.26 5.41
CA SER A 261 11.54 7.77 4.14
C SER A 261 10.60 6.75 3.50
N ILE A 262 9.60 7.21 2.77
CA ILE A 262 8.66 6.33 2.08
C ILE A 262 8.38 6.86 0.69
N GLU A 263 8.26 5.95 -0.25
CA GLU A 263 7.80 6.24 -1.60
C GLU A 263 6.93 5.12 -2.14
N HIS A 264 6.08 5.44 -3.10
CA HIS A 264 5.42 4.44 -3.92
C HIS A 264 6.13 4.30 -5.26
N SER A 265 6.18 3.08 -5.79
CA SER A 265 6.64 2.84 -7.14
C SER A 265 5.53 3.17 -8.13
N ASN A 266 5.76 4.15 -8.98
CA ASN A 266 4.91 4.34 -10.14
C ASN A 266 5.27 3.33 -11.22
N PRO A 267 4.30 2.61 -11.79
CA PRO A 267 4.57 1.72 -12.91
C PRO A 267 5.20 2.50 -14.07
N PRO A 268 6.23 1.97 -14.75
CA PRO A 268 6.96 2.69 -15.82
C PRO A 268 6.05 3.25 -16.91
N GLN A 269 4.95 2.58 -17.18
CA GLN A 269 3.98 3.01 -18.18
C GLN A 269 3.30 4.36 -17.86
N VAL A 270 3.35 4.83 -16.61
CA VAL A 270 2.83 6.17 -16.23
C VAL A 270 3.67 7.27 -16.87
N TYR A 271 4.95 7.01 -17.11
CA TYR A 271 5.89 7.97 -17.71
C TYR A 271 5.88 7.98 -19.23
N LEU A 272 5.19 7.02 -19.85
CA LEU A 272 5.08 6.94 -21.32
C LEU A 272 3.92 7.83 -21.80
N LEU A 273 4.18 9.10 -21.96
CA LEU A 273 3.21 10.07 -22.50
C LEU A 273 3.52 10.39 -23.97
N PRO A 274 2.49 10.63 -24.80
CA PRO A 274 1.05 10.50 -24.57
C PRO A 274 0.54 9.13 -25.03
N VAL A 275 0.21 8.23 -24.11
CA VAL A 275 -0.39 6.94 -24.47
C VAL A 275 -1.76 6.77 -23.81
N THR A 276 -2.67 6.08 -24.50
CA THR A 276 -3.97 5.74 -23.96
C THR A 276 -3.86 4.76 -22.79
N GLN A 277 -4.89 4.70 -21.96
CA GLN A 277 -4.93 3.73 -20.86
C GLN A 277 -4.81 2.29 -21.37
N ALA A 278 -5.44 1.98 -22.50
CA ALA A 278 -5.37 0.66 -23.12
C ALA A 278 -3.93 0.29 -23.52
N GLU A 279 -3.18 1.25 -24.10
CA GLU A 279 -1.78 1.05 -24.47
C GLU A 279 -0.90 0.87 -23.23
N ARG A 280 -1.13 1.63 -22.15
CA ARG A 280 -0.42 1.45 -20.87
C ARG A 280 -0.61 0.03 -20.33
N PHE A 281 -1.84 -0.50 -20.34
CA PHE A 281 -2.09 -1.88 -19.94
C PHE A 281 -1.42 -2.90 -20.86
N ARG A 282 -1.43 -2.66 -22.17
CA ARG A 282 -0.75 -3.53 -23.14
C ARG A 282 0.75 -3.58 -22.86
N ILE A 283 1.42 -2.42 -22.76
CA ILE A 283 2.86 -2.33 -22.48
C ILE A 283 3.20 -3.02 -21.14
N LYS A 284 2.41 -2.78 -20.08
CA LYS A 284 2.59 -3.44 -18.80
C LYS A 284 2.51 -4.97 -18.92
N ASN A 285 1.49 -5.47 -19.61
CA ASN A 285 1.28 -6.90 -19.77
C ASN A 285 2.38 -7.57 -20.60
N GLU A 286 2.89 -6.88 -21.63
CA GLU A 286 4.05 -7.34 -22.42
C GLU A 286 5.32 -7.41 -21.57
N ALA A 287 5.57 -6.40 -20.74
CA ALA A 287 6.70 -6.39 -19.81
C ALA A 287 6.59 -7.53 -18.78
N VAL A 288 5.42 -7.73 -18.19
CA VAL A 288 5.17 -8.85 -17.28
C VAL A 288 5.40 -10.20 -17.98
N ALA A 289 4.95 -10.36 -19.23
CA ALA A 289 5.16 -11.57 -19.99
C ALA A 289 6.66 -11.82 -20.29
N HIS A 290 7.41 -10.74 -20.55
CA HIS A 290 8.86 -10.82 -20.75
C HIS A 290 9.58 -11.29 -19.48
N TRP A 291 9.29 -10.69 -18.34
CA TRP A 291 9.88 -11.06 -17.04
C TRP A 291 9.54 -12.48 -16.64
N ASP A 292 8.32 -12.95 -16.90
CA ASP A 292 7.92 -14.33 -16.68
C ASP A 292 8.72 -15.34 -17.53
N LYS A 293 8.96 -15.00 -18.79
CA LYS A 293 9.80 -15.84 -19.67
C LYS A 293 11.23 -15.89 -19.15
N TYR A 294 11.77 -14.75 -18.74
CA TYR A 294 13.11 -14.67 -18.16
C TYR A 294 13.23 -15.46 -16.86
N TRP A 295 12.21 -15.42 -16.00
CA TRP A 295 12.16 -16.21 -14.78
C TRP A 295 12.29 -17.72 -15.04
N ARG A 296 11.51 -18.22 -16.00
CA ARG A 296 11.51 -19.66 -16.34
C ARG A 296 12.81 -20.13 -16.97
N ALA A 297 13.53 -19.25 -17.62
CA ALA A 297 14.80 -19.59 -18.26
C ALA A 297 15.97 -19.65 -17.26
N SER A 298 15.79 -19.10 -16.05
CA SER A 298 16.82 -19.00 -15.02
C SER A 298 16.56 -19.94 -13.83
N ALA A 299 15.40 -20.60 -13.79
CA ALA A 299 15.03 -21.63 -12.82
C ALA A 299 15.46 -23.02 -13.35
#